data_4ee7caf808e47db7097d292f09620870
#
_entry.id   4ee7caf808e47db7097d292f09620870
#
_cell.length_a   1.000
_cell.length_b   1.000
_cell.length_c   1.000
_cell.angle_alpha   90.00
_cell.angle_beta   90.00
_cell.angle_gamma   90.00
#
_symmetry.space_group_name_H-M   'P 1'
#
loop_
_entity.id
_entity.type
_entity.pdbx_description
1 polymer ?
#
loop_
_entity_poly.entity_id
_entity_poly.type
_entity_poly.pdbx_seq_one_letter_code
_entity_poly.pdbx_strand_id
1 'polypeptide(L)'
;MLVSPVANRDSHSPLSTPKADDLSMPTSAHAPATSPVDRLAAIANGDHVPSEVHPQMHLEPPVLEIKNFNLWYGAKQAIHGVTMNIPNNKVTALVGPSGCGKSTLLRSVNRLNDLLNNVRIDGDMRLNGDSIYNSRMDVIDLRKRMGMVFQKPNPFPMSIYENVVYSLRIDGERNRGVLDQICEKSLRGAALWDEVKDRLTETALGLSGGQQQRLCIARAIAAEPEVLLLDEPCSALDPIATGKVEDLIQELRGTYSVLIVTHNMQQASRTSDFTAFMYLGRLIEYGPTTEIFTKPILKETEAYVTGRFG
;
A
#
# COMPACT_ATOMS: atom_id res chain seq x y z
N MET A 1 0.65 59.04 -51.67
CA MET A 1 1.23 59.14 -53.03
C MET A 1 1.57 57.74 -53.45
N LEU A 2 0.72 57.20 -54.25
CA LEU A 2 0.90 56.89 -55.65
C LEU A 2 1.86 55.70 -55.84
N VAL A 3 1.52 54.58 -56.34
CA VAL A 3 0.71 54.09 -57.45
C VAL A 3 1.36 52.79 -57.93
N SER A 4 0.59 51.77 -58.09
CA SER A 4 0.82 50.54 -58.86
C SER A 4 1.13 50.87 -60.34
N PRO A 5 1.29 49.93 -61.28
CA PRO A 5 0.83 48.53 -61.38
C PRO A 5 1.63 47.62 -62.36
N VAL A 6 1.15 46.32 -62.52
CA VAL A 6 0.95 45.54 -63.78
C VAL A 6 2.20 44.81 -64.31
N ALA A 7 2.21 43.57 -64.74
CA ALA A 7 1.28 42.66 -65.43
C ALA A 7 1.76 41.19 -65.43
N ASN A 8 0.84 40.36 -65.28
CA ASN A 8 0.38 39.17 -66.02
C ASN A 8 1.25 38.53 -67.07
N ARG A 9 1.46 37.22 -67.01
CA ARG A 9 1.28 36.25 -68.10
C ARG A 9 1.21 34.80 -67.65
N ASP A 10 0.16 34.20 -68.13
CA ASP A 10 -0.21 32.80 -68.02
C ASP A 10 0.73 31.81 -68.61
N SER A 11 0.88 30.62 -68.08
CA SER A 11 1.01 29.40 -68.88
C SER A 11 0.54 28.18 -68.03
N HIS A 12 -0.56 27.62 -68.49
CA HIS A 12 -1.10 26.33 -68.05
C HIS A 12 -0.16 25.18 -68.39
N SER A 13 -0.04 24.23 -67.45
CA SER A 13 0.06 22.80 -67.75
C SER A 13 -0.30 21.95 -66.52
N PRO A 14 -0.79 20.71 -66.66
CA PRO A 14 -1.86 20.18 -65.85
C PRO A 14 -1.37 19.36 -64.64
N LEU A 15 -2.30 19.29 -63.66
CA LEU A 15 -2.26 18.47 -62.47
C LEU A 15 -2.02 16.99 -62.78
N SER A 16 -0.99 16.42 -62.19
CA SER A 16 -0.86 15.00 -61.96
C SER A 16 -1.22 14.67 -60.50
N THR A 17 -2.28 13.93 -60.33
CA THR A 17 -2.72 13.34 -59.04
C THR A 17 -1.66 12.36 -58.53
N PRO A 18 -1.20 12.45 -57.27
CA PRO A 18 -0.47 11.34 -56.66
C PRO A 18 -1.46 10.25 -56.23
N LYS A 19 -1.15 9.02 -56.59
CA LYS A 19 -1.80 7.78 -56.17
C LYS A 19 -1.71 7.65 -54.65
N ALA A 20 -2.86 7.25 -54.07
CA ALA A 20 -2.94 6.73 -52.71
C ALA A 20 -2.26 5.35 -52.70
N ASP A 21 -1.12 5.26 -52.06
CA ASP A 21 -0.56 3.98 -51.60
C ASP A 21 0.40 4.27 -50.42
N ASP A 22 0.24 3.46 -49.39
CA ASP A 22 1.17 3.25 -48.26
C ASP A 22 1.16 4.27 -47.12
N LEU A 23 0.06 4.27 -46.33
CA LEU A 23 0.10 4.55 -44.91
C LEU A 23 -0.12 3.23 -44.15
N SER A 24 0.86 2.36 -44.15
CA SER A 24 0.99 1.28 -43.22
C SER A 24 1.43 1.89 -41.88
N MET A 25 0.46 2.09 -40.95
CA MET A 25 0.75 2.28 -39.52
C MET A 25 1.56 1.09 -39.04
N PRO A 26 2.60 1.28 -38.23
CA PRO A 26 3.24 0.17 -37.56
C PRO A 26 2.22 -0.42 -36.58
N THR A 27 1.70 -1.60 -36.90
CA THR A 27 1.02 -2.46 -35.93
C THR A 27 1.97 -2.68 -34.78
N SER A 28 1.58 -2.20 -33.60
CA SER A 28 2.25 -2.54 -32.35
C SER A 28 2.24 -4.06 -32.23
N ALA A 29 3.41 -4.65 -32.38
CA ALA A 29 3.62 -6.07 -32.15
C ALA A 29 3.23 -6.34 -30.68
N HIS A 30 2.06 -6.92 -30.49
CA HIS A 30 1.73 -7.59 -29.23
C HIS A 30 2.79 -8.69 -29.07
N ALA A 31 3.64 -8.55 -28.06
CA ALA A 31 4.49 -9.64 -27.62
C ALA A 31 3.60 -10.88 -27.36
N PRO A 32 4.01 -12.09 -27.79
CA PRO A 32 3.22 -13.28 -27.58
C PRO A 32 2.93 -13.43 -26.08
N ALA A 33 1.65 -13.59 -25.72
CA ALA A 33 1.23 -13.87 -24.36
C ALA A 33 1.88 -15.19 -23.93
N THR A 34 2.91 -15.12 -23.09
CA THR A 34 3.53 -16.28 -22.46
C THR A 34 2.48 -17.00 -21.62
N SER A 35 2.54 -18.33 -21.53
CA SER A 35 1.63 -19.10 -20.67
C SER A 35 1.83 -18.71 -19.20
N PRO A 36 0.81 -18.86 -18.32
CA PRO A 36 0.91 -18.48 -16.90
C PRO A 36 2.06 -19.17 -16.18
N VAL A 37 2.31 -20.44 -16.51
CA VAL A 37 3.40 -21.25 -15.96
C VAL A 37 4.77 -20.70 -16.36
N ASP A 38 4.89 -20.19 -17.58
CA ASP A 38 6.14 -19.63 -18.09
C ASP A 38 6.53 -18.32 -17.39
N ARG A 39 5.54 -17.47 -17.05
CA ARG A 39 5.78 -16.17 -16.37
C ARG A 39 6.26 -16.35 -14.94
N LEU A 40 5.64 -17.24 -14.17
CA LEU A 40 6.07 -17.56 -12.82
C LEU A 40 7.43 -18.27 -12.79
N ALA A 41 7.67 -19.16 -13.76
CA ALA A 41 8.96 -19.82 -13.94
C ALA A 41 10.05 -18.78 -14.28
N ALA A 42 9.77 -17.84 -15.17
CA ALA A 42 10.69 -16.74 -15.49
C ALA A 42 11.04 -15.91 -14.24
N ILE A 43 10.02 -15.56 -13.43
CA ILE A 43 10.24 -14.86 -12.14
C ILE A 43 11.10 -15.70 -11.20
N ALA A 44 10.82 -17.00 -11.07
CA ALA A 44 11.59 -17.91 -10.20
C ALA A 44 13.04 -18.06 -10.65
N ASN A 45 13.30 -17.98 -11.96
CA ASN A 45 14.64 -17.99 -12.56
C ASN A 45 15.36 -16.63 -12.44
N GLY A 46 14.69 -15.59 -11.91
CA GLY A 46 15.27 -14.26 -11.73
C GLY A 46 15.03 -13.29 -12.88
N ASP A 47 14.30 -13.69 -13.90
CA ASP A 47 14.01 -12.84 -15.06
C ASP A 47 13.15 -11.63 -14.66
N HIS A 48 13.36 -10.52 -15.36
CA HIS A 48 12.52 -9.34 -15.20
C HIS A 48 11.18 -9.53 -15.90
N VAL A 49 10.11 -9.61 -15.12
CA VAL A 49 8.73 -9.66 -15.64
C VAL A 49 8.02 -8.37 -15.21
N PRO A 50 7.47 -7.58 -16.15
CA PRO A 50 6.77 -6.34 -15.81
C PRO A 50 5.51 -6.63 -14.98
N SER A 51 5.24 -5.75 -14.01
CA SER A 51 3.99 -5.77 -13.26
C SER A 51 2.83 -5.21 -14.10
N GLU A 52 1.64 -5.70 -13.85
CA GLU A 52 0.40 -5.17 -14.43
C GLU A 52 -0.27 -4.24 -13.40
N VAL A 53 -0.45 -2.97 -13.78
CA VAL A 53 -1.13 -1.98 -12.94
C VAL A 53 -2.36 -1.48 -13.68
N HIS A 54 -3.53 -1.68 -13.06
CA HIS A 54 -4.79 -1.29 -13.67
C HIS A 54 -4.86 0.23 -13.87
N PRO A 55 -5.42 0.71 -15.02
CA PRO A 55 -5.43 2.14 -15.35
C PRO A 55 -6.07 3.05 -14.30
N GLN A 56 -7.06 2.53 -13.55
CA GLN A 56 -7.74 3.26 -12.47
C GLN A 56 -6.78 3.73 -11.39
N MET A 57 -5.66 3.01 -11.16
CA MET A 57 -4.67 3.36 -10.15
C MET A 57 -3.95 4.68 -10.44
N HIS A 58 -3.90 5.10 -11.70
CA HIS A 58 -3.31 6.38 -12.09
C HIS A 58 -4.23 7.58 -11.85
N LEU A 59 -5.52 7.36 -11.60
CA LEU A 59 -6.51 8.40 -11.33
C LEU A 59 -6.65 8.72 -9.84
N GLU A 60 -6.18 7.83 -8.97
CA GLU A 60 -6.27 7.99 -7.52
C GLU A 60 -5.10 8.85 -7.00
N PRO A 61 -5.37 9.93 -6.23
CA PRO A 61 -4.31 10.74 -5.65
C PRO A 61 -3.54 9.94 -4.59
N PRO A 62 -2.22 9.76 -4.73
CA PRO A 62 -1.44 8.95 -3.79
C PRO A 62 -1.09 9.73 -2.53
N VAL A 63 -1.15 9.08 -1.37
CA VAL A 63 -0.49 9.53 -0.14
C VAL A 63 0.95 9.02 -0.10
N LEU A 64 1.19 7.81 -0.61
CA LEU A 64 2.51 7.20 -0.67
C LEU A 64 2.80 6.71 -2.08
N GLU A 65 3.95 7.10 -2.62
CA GLU A 65 4.47 6.63 -3.91
C GLU A 65 5.69 5.73 -3.67
N ILE A 66 5.71 4.57 -4.30
CA ILE A 66 6.84 3.63 -4.30
C ILE A 66 7.38 3.58 -5.72
N LYS A 67 8.68 3.90 -5.92
CA LYS A 67 9.30 4.05 -7.24
C LYS A 67 10.53 3.17 -7.38
N ASN A 68 10.42 2.14 -8.20
CA ASN A 68 11.51 1.17 -8.50
C ASN A 68 12.24 0.70 -7.23
N PHE A 69 11.46 0.35 -6.20
CA PHE A 69 12.00 0.04 -4.89
C PHE A 69 12.60 -1.36 -4.84
N ASN A 70 13.85 -1.42 -4.42
CA ASN A 70 14.65 -2.63 -4.28
C ASN A 70 15.19 -2.72 -2.85
N LEU A 71 15.22 -3.92 -2.28
CA LEU A 71 15.78 -4.15 -0.94
C LEU A 71 16.53 -5.48 -0.88
N TRP A 72 17.69 -5.45 -0.24
CA TRP A 72 18.53 -6.64 0.01
C TRP A 72 18.77 -6.82 1.51
N TYR A 73 18.75 -8.06 1.94
CA TYR A 73 19.28 -8.52 3.22
C TYR A 73 20.64 -9.19 2.95
N GLY A 74 21.75 -8.49 3.22
CA GLY A 74 23.08 -8.94 2.80
C GLY A 74 23.16 -9.13 1.28
N ALA A 75 23.48 -10.33 0.83
CA ALA A 75 23.56 -10.68 -0.60
C ALA A 75 22.19 -11.05 -1.22
N LYS A 76 21.16 -11.35 -0.40
CA LYS A 76 19.85 -11.81 -0.89
C LYS A 76 18.93 -10.62 -1.16
N GLN A 77 18.51 -10.46 -2.40
CA GLN A 77 17.47 -9.50 -2.76
C GLN A 77 16.11 -10.03 -2.33
N ALA A 78 15.35 -9.20 -1.62
CA ALA A 78 14.03 -9.52 -1.08
C ALA A 78 12.90 -8.74 -1.79
N ILE A 79 13.19 -7.56 -2.33
CA ILE A 79 12.25 -6.75 -3.11
C ILE A 79 12.92 -6.36 -4.42
N HIS A 80 12.20 -6.50 -5.52
CA HIS A 80 12.71 -6.35 -6.89
C HIS A 80 11.90 -5.31 -7.66
N GLY A 81 12.35 -4.06 -7.69
CA GLY A 81 11.85 -3.00 -8.57
C GLY A 81 10.36 -2.68 -8.40
N VAL A 82 9.82 -2.77 -7.18
CA VAL A 82 8.40 -2.50 -6.93
C VAL A 82 8.07 -1.04 -7.20
N THR A 83 7.08 -0.82 -8.07
CA THR A 83 6.52 0.51 -8.37
C THR A 83 5.02 0.46 -8.19
N MET A 84 4.49 1.22 -7.23
CA MET A 84 3.06 1.33 -6.97
C MET A 84 2.73 2.58 -6.15
N ASN A 85 1.51 3.04 -6.26
CA ASN A 85 0.96 4.15 -5.48
C ASN A 85 -0.04 3.64 -4.45
N ILE A 86 -0.01 4.19 -3.24
CA ILE A 86 -1.03 3.93 -2.22
C ILE A 86 -1.97 5.14 -2.21
N PRO A 87 -3.25 4.96 -2.58
CA PRO A 87 -4.22 6.04 -2.64
C PRO A 87 -4.55 6.63 -1.27
N ASN A 88 -4.82 7.93 -1.27
CA ASN A 88 -5.20 8.66 -0.06
C ASN A 88 -6.57 8.22 0.46
N ASN A 89 -6.69 8.06 1.79
CA ASN A 89 -7.94 7.70 2.50
C ASN A 89 -8.61 6.42 1.97
N LYS A 90 -7.83 5.48 1.45
CA LYS A 90 -8.27 4.18 0.94
C LYS A 90 -7.53 3.04 1.62
N VAL A 91 -8.10 1.85 1.55
CA VAL A 91 -7.49 0.62 2.04
C VAL A 91 -6.84 -0.12 0.87
N THR A 92 -5.52 -0.31 0.92
CA THR A 92 -4.76 -1.12 -0.04
C THR A 92 -4.27 -2.39 0.62
N ALA A 93 -4.61 -3.55 0.06
CA ALA A 93 -4.13 -4.85 0.55
C ALA A 93 -2.92 -5.34 -0.26
N LEU A 94 -1.88 -5.79 0.43
CA LEU A 94 -0.79 -6.57 -0.14
C LEU A 94 -1.07 -8.06 0.11
N VAL A 95 -1.29 -8.82 -0.94
CA VAL A 95 -1.56 -10.26 -0.89
C VAL A 95 -0.47 -11.06 -1.60
N GLY A 96 -0.34 -12.33 -1.29
CA GLY A 96 0.67 -13.20 -1.91
C GLY A 96 1.13 -14.31 -0.94
N PRO A 97 1.86 -15.32 -1.44
CA PRO A 97 2.37 -16.42 -0.64
C PRO A 97 3.22 -15.98 0.54
N SER A 98 3.34 -16.83 1.57
CA SER A 98 4.25 -16.56 2.70
C SER A 98 5.68 -16.39 2.22
N GLY A 99 6.39 -15.41 2.78
CA GLY A 99 7.78 -15.13 2.42
C GLY A 99 8.00 -14.39 1.08
N CYS A 100 6.94 -13.98 0.37
CA CYS A 100 7.10 -13.26 -0.90
C CYS A 100 7.50 -11.78 -0.78
N GLY A 101 7.75 -11.25 0.44
CA GLY A 101 8.27 -9.90 0.65
C GLY A 101 7.24 -8.86 1.12
N LYS A 102 5.96 -9.19 1.33
CA LYS A 102 4.90 -8.24 1.75
C LYS A 102 5.26 -7.45 3.00
N SER A 103 5.58 -8.14 4.10
CA SER A 103 5.97 -7.48 5.35
C SER A 103 7.31 -6.74 5.23
N THR A 104 8.22 -7.18 4.35
CA THR A 104 9.45 -6.45 4.04
C THR A 104 9.12 -5.10 3.38
N LEU A 105 8.23 -5.09 2.38
CA LEU A 105 7.79 -3.87 1.72
C LEU A 105 7.05 -2.95 2.71
N LEU A 106 6.09 -3.50 3.49
CA LEU A 106 5.36 -2.75 4.51
C LEU A 106 6.29 -2.06 5.51
N ARG A 107 7.27 -2.80 6.05
CA ARG A 107 8.25 -2.28 7.03
C ARG A 107 9.27 -1.31 6.43
N SER A 108 9.42 -1.29 5.12
CA SER A 108 10.24 -0.31 4.43
C SER A 108 9.58 1.07 4.41
N VAL A 109 8.25 1.11 4.39
CA VAL A 109 7.46 2.36 4.35
C VAL A 109 7.74 3.24 5.59
N ASN A 110 7.85 2.66 6.79
CA ASN A 110 8.16 3.40 8.01
C ASN A 110 9.64 3.28 8.43
N ARG A 111 10.49 2.82 7.51
CA ARG A 111 11.93 2.65 7.73
C ARG A 111 12.29 1.74 8.92
N LEU A 112 11.41 0.75 9.23
CA LEU A 112 11.67 -0.20 10.31
C LEU A 112 12.83 -1.14 9.94
N ASN A 113 13.03 -1.41 8.65
CA ASN A 113 14.14 -2.25 8.16
C ASN A 113 15.53 -1.59 8.39
N ASP A 114 15.61 -0.27 8.60
CA ASP A 114 16.85 0.42 8.93
C ASP A 114 17.45 -0.01 10.29
N LEU A 115 16.66 -0.69 11.13
CA LEU A 115 17.15 -1.26 12.39
C LEU A 115 18.02 -2.51 12.19
N LEU A 116 18.09 -3.03 10.97
CA LEU A 116 18.88 -4.20 10.62
C LEU A 116 20.18 -3.77 9.95
N ASN A 117 21.32 -4.25 10.46
CA ASN A 117 22.65 -3.80 10.03
C ASN A 117 23.05 -4.22 8.59
N ASN A 118 22.29 -5.12 7.96
CA ASN A 118 22.65 -5.71 6.67
C ASN A 118 21.63 -5.38 5.56
N VAL A 119 20.88 -4.31 5.71
CA VAL A 119 19.90 -3.87 4.70
C VAL A 119 20.54 -2.88 3.74
N ARG A 120 20.34 -3.14 2.44
CA ARG A 120 20.65 -2.21 1.36
C ARG A 120 19.36 -1.91 0.59
N ILE A 121 19.15 -0.64 0.28
CA ILE A 121 17.96 -0.15 -0.42
C ILE A 121 18.42 0.62 -1.68
N ASP A 122 17.62 0.51 -2.75
CA ASP A 122 17.72 1.31 -3.97
C ASP A 122 16.30 1.64 -4.46
N GLY A 123 16.15 2.76 -5.15
CA GLY A 123 14.85 3.32 -5.49
C GLY A 123 14.37 4.33 -4.44
N ASP A 124 13.10 4.71 -4.49
CA ASP A 124 12.55 5.75 -3.62
C ASP A 124 11.13 5.41 -3.13
N MET A 125 10.78 5.93 -1.95
CA MET A 125 9.40 6.01 -1.46
C MET A 125 9.13 7.44 -1.04
N ARG A 126 7.93 7.95 -1.35
CA ARG A 126 7.57 9.34 -1.08
C ARG A 126 6.25 9.43 -0.36
N LEU A 127 6.24 10.08 0.78
CA LEU A 127 5.04 10.45 1.53
C LEU A 127 4.64 11.88 1.16
N ASN A 128 3.47 12.06 0.54
CA ASN A 128 3.01 13.36 0.04
C ASN A 128 4.05 14.09 -0.83
N GLY A 129 4.78 13.35 -1.67
CA GLY A 129 5.82 13.87 -2.56
C GLY A 129 7.22 13.96 -1.96
N ASP A 130 7.37 13.90 -0.64
CA ASP A 130 8.66 13.97 0.06
C ASP A 130 9.31 12.59 0.18
N SER A 131 10.56 12.43 -0.27
CA SER A 131 11.29 11.18 -0.14
C SER A 131 11.53 10.83 1.33
N ILE A 132 11.05 9.64 1.75
CA ILE A 132 11.26 9.14 3.11
C ILE A 132 12.69 8.67 3.37
N TYR A 133 13.49 8.45 2.31
CA TYR A 133 14.90 8.06 2.38
C TYR A 133 15.86 9.24 2.22
N ASN A 134 15.34 10.48 2.16
CA ASN A 134 16.17 11.67 2.16
C ASN A 134 16.96 11.75 3.47
N SER A 135 18.25 12.12 3.38
CA SER A 135 19.14 12.27 4.55
C SER A 135 18.69 13.32 5.57
N ARG A 136 17.79 14.23 5.17
CA ARG A 136 17.21 15.27 6.06
C ARG A 136 15.91 14.82 6.73
N MET A 137 15.36 13.63 6.35
CA MET A 137 14.11 13.13 6.94
C MET A 137 14.37 12.67 8.38
N ASP A 138 13.66 13.26 9.32
CA ASP A 138 13.61 12.76 10.69
C ASP A 138 12.79 11.48 10.74
N VAL A 139 13.45 10.37 11.10
CA VAL A 139 12.82 9.05 11.15
C VAL A 139 11.80 8.95 12.29
N ILE A 140 12.00 9.69 13.37
CA ILE A 140 11.05 9.71 14.50
C ILE A 140 9.75 10.38 14.03
N ASP A 141 9.88 11.52 13.37
CA ASP A 141 8.74 12.26 12.82
C ASP A 141 8.01 11.45 11.74
N LEU A 142 8.75 10.80 10.84
CA LEU A 142 8.18 9.88 9.85
C LEU A 142 7.34 8.78 10.51
N ARG A 143 7.85 8.15 11.58
CA ARG A 143 7.14 7.06 12.28
C ARG A 143 5.90 7.50 13.04
N LYS A 144 5.79 8.78 13.41
CA LYS A 144 4.55 9.34 13.96
C LYS A 144 3.48 9.48 12.87
N ARG A 145 3.89 9.91 11.69
CA ARG A 145 3.02 10.03 10.51
C ARG A 145 2.59 8.68 9.93
N MET A 146 3.27 7.59 10.31
CA MET A 146 3.03 6.22 9.84
C MET A 146 2.81 5.26 11.00
N GLY A 147 1.55 5.13 11.43
CA GLY A 147 1.18 4.20 12.51
C GLY A 147 1.41 2.75 12.10
N MET A 148 2.00 1.94 12.99
CA MET A 148 2.28 0.52 12.71
C MET A 148 1.60 -0.40 13.71
N VAL A 149 0.89 -1.39 13.19
CA VAL A 149 0.26 -2.48 13.95
C VAL A 149 0.84 -3.81 13.49
N PHE A 150 1.37 -4.57 14.43
CA PHE A 150 2.08 -5.83 14.15
C PHE A 150 1.13 -7.03 14.16
N GLN A 151 1.60 -8.12 13.55
CA GLN A 151 0.90 -9.39 13.46
C GLN A 151 0.49 -9.96 14.83
N LYS A 152 1.40 -9.90 15.82
CA LYS A 152 1.09 -10.25 17.19
C LYS A 152 0.76 -8.98 17.98
N PRO A 153 -0.36 -8.95 18.70
CA PRO A 153 -0.64 -7.84 19.59
C PRO A 153 0.54 -7.57 20.52
N ASN A 154 0.93 -6.32 20.65
CA ASN A 154 2.08 -5.91 21.45
C ASN A 154 1.76 -4.70 22.35
N PRO A 155 0.73 -4.80 23.21
CA PRO A 155 0.50 -3.73 24.17
C PRO A 155 1.71 -3.59 25.09
N PHE A 156 2.01 -2.35 25.48
CA PHE A 156 3.02 -2.11 26.49
C PHE A 156 2.56 -2.63 27.86
N PRO A 157 3.47 -3.05 28.76
CA PRO A 157 3.14 -3.49 30.12
C PRO A 157 2.73 -2.31 31.02
N MET A 158 1.69 -1.61 30.59
CA MET A 158 1.11 -0.40 31.18
C MET A 158 -0.40 -0.55 31.19
N SER A 159 -1.10 0.45 31.75
CA SER A 159 -2.55 0.50 31.71
C SER A 159 -3.07 0.66 30.26
N ILE A 160 -4.36 0.40 30.07
CA ILE A 160 -5.06 0.63 28.79
C ILE A 160 -4.91 2.12 28.40
N TYR A 161 -5.15 3.03 29.34
CA TYR A 161 -5.01 4.47 29.13
C TYR A 161 -3.59 4.85 28.67
N GLU A 162 -2.58 4.44 29.42
CA GLU A 162 -1.19 4.78 29.10
C GLU A 162 -0.73 4.20 27.77
N ASN A 163 -1.25 3.05 27.33
CA ASN A 163 -0.96 2.54 25.99
C ASN A 163 -1.46 3.49 24.90
N VAL A 164 -2.65 4.06 25.03
CA VAL A 164 -3.22 4.95 24.02
C VAL A 164 -2.50 6.29 23.98
N VAL A 165 -2.25 6.91 25.14
CA VAL A 165 -1.67 8.26 25.22
C VAL A 165 -0.13 8.28 25.18
N TYR A 166 0.50 7.13 25.03
CA TYR A 166 1.95 6.96 25.16
C TYR A 166 2.76 7.89 24.23
N SER A 167 2.42 7.91 22.94
CA SER A 167 3.10 8.75 21.95
C SER A 167 2.98 10.24 22.29
N LEU A 168 1.79 10.68 22.69
CA LEU A 168 1.51 12.07 23.06
C LEU A 168 2.33 12.50 24.28
N ARG A 169 2.47 11.61 25.28
CA ARG A 169 3.31 11.89 26.45
C ARG A 169 4.78 12.01 26.11
N ILE A 170 5.29 11.19 25.19
CA ILE A 170 6.67 11.31 24.69
C ILE A 170 6.84 12.66 23.98
N ASP A 171 5.84 13.11 23.24
CA ASP A 171 5.85 14.41 22.55
C ASP A 171 5.70 15.61 23.50
N GLY A 172 5.54 15.34 24.79
CA GLY A 172 5.53 16.38 25.82
C GLY A 172 4.14 16.84 26.23
N GLU A 173 3.05 16.26 25.69
CA GLU A 173 1.69 16.60 26.12
C GLU A 173 1.48 16.22 27.60
N ARG A 174 1.03 17.17 28.41
CA ARG A 174 0.78 17.02 29.85
C ARG A 174 -0.63 17.41 30.24
N ASN A 175 -1.38 18.05 29.35
CA ASN A 175 -2.75 18.45 29.62
C ASN A 175 -3.63 17.21 29.70
N ARG A 176 -4.11 16.89 30.90
CA ARG A 176 -4.92 15.71 31.15
C ARG A 176 -6.22 15.72 30.36
N GLY A 177 -6.87 16.88 30.21
CA GLY A 177 -8.12 16.99 29.44
C GLY A 177 -7.93 16.66 27.97
N VAL A 178 -6.79 17.07 27.37
CA VAL A 178 -6.43 16.73 25.99
C VAL A 178 -6.18 15.22 25.88
N LEU A 179 -5.39 14.66 26.79
CA LEU A 179 -5.08 13.22 26.79
C LEU A 179 -6.33 12.36 26.97
N ASP A 180 -7.25 12.77 27.88
CA ASP A 180 -8.50 12.06 28.13
C ASP A 180 -9.40 12.05 26.86
N GLN A 181 -9.53 13.18 26.19
CA GLN A 181 -10.28 13.31 24.93
C GLN A 181 -9.70 12.44 23.81
N ILE A 182 -8.37 12.46 23.64
CA ILE A 182 -7.71 11.66 22.60
C ILE A 182 -7.83 10.18 22.96
N CYS A 183 -7.69 9.81 24.23
CA CYS A 183 -7.86 8.43 24.67
C CYS A 183 -9.26 7.91 24.33
N GLU A 184 -10.30 8.63 24.68
CA GLU A 184 -11.68 8.27 24.36
C GLU A 184 -11.90 8.20 22.84
N LYS A 185 -11.49 9.25 22.09
CA LYS A 185 -11.62 9.30 20.63
C LYS A 185 -10.95 8.08 19.98
N SER A 186 -9.73 7.74 20.40
CA SER A 186 -8.96 6.63 19.81
C SER A 186 -9.53 5.27 20.18
N LEU A 187 -10.00 5.08 21.42
CA LEU A 187 -10.65 3.83 21.83
C LEU A 187 -12.00 3.64 21.15
N ARG A 188 -12.76 4.72 20.92
CA ARG A 188 -13.98 4.69 20.10
C ARG A 188 -13.66 4.34 18.65
N GLY A 189 -12.67 5.03 18.07
CA GLY A 189 -12.18 4.79 16.71
C GLY A 189 -11.58 3.39 16.51
N ALA A 190 -11.26 2.67 17.59
CA ALA A 190 -10.84 1.26 17.59
C ALA A 190 -11.93 0.29 18.02
N ALA A 191 -13.20 0.73 18.10
CA ALA A 191 -14.35 -0.04 18.56
C ALA A 191 -14.09 -0.79 19.88
N LEU A 192 -13.35 -0.17 20.81
CA LEU A 192 -12.93 -0.77 22.07
C LEU A 192 -13.47 -0.03 23.30
N TRP A 193 -13.91 1.22 23.16
CA TRP A 193 -14.31 2.09 24.25
C TRP A 193 -15.32 1.44 25.22
N ASP A 194 -16.43 0.92 24.70
CA ASP A 194 -17.51 0.36 25.53
C ASP A 194 -17.10 -0.89 26.30
N GLU A 195 -16.05 -1.57 25.87
CA GLU A 195 -15.51 -2.75 26.54
C GLU A 195 -14.52 -2.39 27.67
N VAL A 196 -13.93 -1.16 27.65
CA VAL A 196 -12.82 -0.83 28.55
C VAL A 196 -12.95 0.49 29.32
N LYS A 197 -13.97 1.32 29.04
CA LYS A 197 -14.15 2.66 29.62
C LYS A 197 -14.13 2.69 31.16
N ASP A 198 -14.63 1.64 31.80
CA ASP A 198 -14.71 1.56 33.25
C ASP A 198 -13.47 0.93 33.93
N ARG A 199 -12.46 0.55 33.12
CA ARG A 199 -11.22 -0.09 33.58
C ARG A 199 -9.95 0.41 32.86
N LEU A 200 -9.93 1.67 32.46
CA LEU A 200 -8.81 2.28 31.73
C LEU A 200 -7.47 2.24 32.49
N THR A 201 -7.50 2.15 33.82
CA THR A 201 -6.33 2.04 34.68
C THR A 201 -5.80 0.62 34.84
N GLU A 202 -6.55 -0.38 34.40
CA GLU A 202 -6.10 -1.78 34.45
C GLU A 202 -4.99 -2.05 33.44
N THR A 203 -4.23 -3.12 33.71
CA THR A 203 -3.15 -3.54 32.80
C THR A 203 -3.69 -3.98 31.44
N ALA A 204 -3.11 -3.47 30.37
CA ALA A 204 -3.44 -3.87 29.00
C ALA A 204 -3.15 -5.35 28.70
N LEU A 205 -2.24 -5.98 29.46
CA LEU A 205 -1.90 -7.39 29.29
C LEU A 205 -3.02 -8.34 29.72
N GLY A 206 -3.97 -7.86 30.53
CA GLY A 206 -5.16 -8.64 30.94
C GLY A 206 -6.28 -8.68 29.90
N LEU A 207 -6.16 -7.94 28.80
CA LEU A 207 -7.14 -7.95 27.72
C LEU A 207 -7.08 -9.24 26.89
N SER A 208 -8.19 -9.63 26.25
CA SER A 208 -8.19 -10.70 25.25
C SER A 208 -7.34 -10.34 24.03
N GLY A 209 -6.90 -11.33 23.25
CA GLY A 209 -6.05 -11.09 22.06
C GLY A 209 -6.67 -10.08 21.07
N GLY A 210 -7.98 -10.19 20.80
CA GLY A 210 -8.70 -9.25 19.95
C GLY A 210 -8.81 -7.84 20.55
N GLN A 211 -8.98 -7.73 21.87
CA GLN A 211 -8.97 -6.44 22.57
C GLN A 211 -7.58 -5.82 22.56
N GLN A 212 -6.52 -6.62 22.77
CA GLN A 212 -5.13 -6.16 22.68
C GLN A 212 -4.82 -5.65 21.27
N GLN A 213 -5.28 -6.32 20.23
CA GLN A 213 -5.07 -5.88 18.84
C GLN A 213 -5.77 -4.55 18.57
N ARG A 214 -7.03 -4.42 18.98
CA ARG A 214 -7.77 -3.15 18.86
C ARG A 214 -7.14 -2.03 19.70
N LEU A 215 -6.58 -2.34 20.86
CA LEU A 215 -5.79 -1.40 21.65
C LEU A 215 -4.52 -0.94 20.91
N CYS A 216 -3.81 -1.85 20.24
CA CYS A 216 -2.66 -1.48 19.40
C CYS A 216 -3.08 -0.58 18.22
N ILE A 217 -4.27 -0.79 17.64
CA ILE A 217 -4.83 0.11 16.63
C ILE A 217 -5.18 1.47 17.27
N ALA A 218 -5.86 1.50 18.44
CA ALA A 218 -6.16 2.73 19.16
C ALA A 218 -4.89 3.54 19.45
N ARG A 219 -3.82 2.89 19.90
CA ARG A 219 -2.51 3.51 20.12
C ARG A 219 -1.93 4.10 18.83
N ALA A 220 -2.06 3.40 17.70
CA ALA A 220 -1.54 3.86 16.42
C ALA A 220 -2.31 5.08 15.90
N ILE A 221 -3.65 5.10 16.00
CA ILE A 221 -4.47 6.23 15.53
C ILE A 221 -4.46 7.44 16.47
N ALA A 222 -4.05 7.27 17.74
CA ALA A 222 -3.96 8.37 18.71
C ALA A 222 -2.94 9.45 18.29
N ALA A 223 -1.94 9.10 17.50
CA ALA A 223 -0.97 10.02 16.91
C ALA A 223 -1.49 10.71 15.63
N GLU A 224 -2.73 10.44 15.20
CA GLU A 224 -3.33 10.94 13.96
C GLU A 224 -2.43 10.71 12.73
N PRO A 225 -2.04 9.45 12.43
CA PRO A 225 -1.11 9.16 11.34
C PRO A 225 -1.76 9.43 9.97
N GLU A 226 -0.93 9.74 8.97
CA GLU A 226 -1.35 9.88 7.56
C GLU A 226 -1.55 8.50 6.91
N VAL A 227 -0.74 7.53 7.31
CA VAL A 227 -0.80 6.15 6.83
C VAL A 227 -0.80 5.17 8.01
N LEU A 228 -1.73 4.22 8.00
CA LEU A 228 -1.79 3.13 8.97
C LEU A 228 -1.30 1.83 8.30
N LEU A 229 -0.26 1.26 8.85
CA LEU A 229 0.40 0.04 8.37
C LEU A 229 -0.04 -1.14 9.24
N LEU A 230 -0.70 -2.13 8.65
CA LEU A 230 -1.22 -3.31 9.33
C LEU A 230 -0.53 -4.58 8.81
N ASP A 231 0.33 -5.19 9.60
CA ASP A 231 1.05 -6.42 9.23
C ASP A 231 0.27 -7.64 9.75
N GLU A 232 -0.54 -8.27 8.91
CA GLU A 232 -1.37 -9.45 9.20
C GLU A 232 -2.22 -9.30 10.51
N PRO A 233 -3.03 -8.25 10.67
CA PRO A 233 -3.62 -7.85 11.95
C PRO A 233 -4.59 -8.87 12.55
N CYS A 234 -5.06 -9.84 11.79
CA CYS A 234 -6.05 -10.85 12.24
C CYS A 234 -5.48 -12.26 12.37
N SER A 235 -4.21 -12.51 12.01
CA SER A 235 -3.66 -13.87 11.89
C SER A 235 -3.58 -14.64 13.22
N ALA A 236 -3.56 -13.94 14.35
CA ALA A 236 -3.49 -14.53 15.70
C ALA A 236 -4.83 -14.47 16.45
N LEU A 237 -5.93 -14.12 15.77
CA LEU A 237 -7.23 -13.88 16.39
C LEU A 237 -8.22 -15.01 16.07
N ASP A 238 -9.18 -15.21 16.99
CA ASP A 238 -10.34 -16.05 16.74
C ASP A 238 -11.29 -15.40 15.69
N PRO A 239 -12.24 -16.16 15.11
CA PRO A 239 -13.12 -15.64 14.06
C PRO A 239 -13.98 -14.44 14.48
N ILE A 240 -14.42 -14.38 15.75
CA ILE A 240 -15.25 -13.27 16.27
C ILE A 240 -14.41 -12.00 16.38
N ALA A 241 -13.21 -12.13 16.96
CA ALA A 241 -12.25 -11.02 17.07
C ALA A 241 -11.77 -10.55 15.68
N THR A 242 -11.58 -11.48 14.73
CA THR A 242 -11.25 -11.17 13.34
C THR A 242 -12.34 -10.31 12.71
N GLY A 243 -13.62 -10.70 12.83
CA GLY A 243 -14.74 -9.91 12.31
C GLY A 243 -14.72 -8.46 12.84
N LYS A 244 -14.56 -8.29 14.16
CA LYS A 244 -14.48 -6.96 14.78
C LYS A 244 -13.32 -6.10 14.25
N VAL A 245 -12.16 -6.71 13.95
CA VAL A 245 -11.02 -5.97 13.36
C VAL A 245 -11.27 -5.65 11.88
N GLU A 246 -11.92 -6.53 11.14
CA GLU A 246 -12.31 -6.27 9.75
C GLU A 246 -13.32 -5.12 9.65
N ASP A 247 -14.35 -5.13 10.49
CA ASP A 247 -15.33 -4.04 10.59
C ASP A 247 -14.65 -2.72 10.93
N LEU A 248 -13.74 -2.73 11.91
CA LEU A 248 -12.92 -1.58 12.26
C LEU A 248 -12.10 -1.04 11.09
N ILE A 249 -11.45 -1.90 10.29
CA ILE A 249 -10.68 -1.45 9.11
C ILE A 249 -11.60 -0.76 8.11
N GLN A 250 -12.84 -1.24 7.95
CA GLN A 250 -13.83 -0.59 7.08
C GLN A 250 -14.26 0.79 7.64
N GLU A 251 -14.42 0.94 8.96
CA GLU A 251 -14.74 2.21 9.61
C GLU A 251 -13.61 3.25 9.49
N LEU A 252 -12.36 2.80 9.48
CA LEU A 252 -11.18 3.66 9.29
C LEU A 252 -11.05 4.18 7.84
N ARG A 253 -11.71 3.52 6.89
CA ARG A 253 -11.76 3.91 5.48
C ARG A 253 -12.34 5.32 5.32
N GLY A 254 -11.78 6.11 4.44
CA GLY A 254 -12.18 7.51 4.23
C GLY A 254 -11.56 8.50 5.22
N THR A 255 -11.08 8.01 6.38
CA THR A 255 -10.37 8.83 7.38
C THR A 255 -8.87 8.63 7.31
N TYR A 256 -8.42 7.39 7.18
CA TYR A 256 -7.00 7.03 7.10
C TYR A 256 -6.66 6.33 5.80
N SER A 257 -5.43 6.53 5.33
CA SER A 257 -4.85 5.69 4.29
C SER A 257 -4.31 4.44 4.94
N VAL A 258 -4.78 3.26 4.53
CA VAL A 258 -4.41 1.99 5.17
C VAL A 258 -3.66 1.11 4.18
N LEU A 259 -2.49 0.62 4.58
CA LEU A 259 -1.76 -0.42 3.87
C LEU A 259 -1.74 -1.68 4.74
N ILE A 260 -2.48 -2.70 4.31
CA ILE A 260 -2.62 -3.96 5.04
C ILE A 260 -1.90 -5.10 4.31
N VAL A 261 -1.10 -5.87 5.05
CA VAL A 261 -0.59 -7.17 4.60
C VAL A 261 -1.51 -8.26 5.13
N THR A 262 -1.94 -9.15 4.25
CA THR A 262 -2.68 -10.35 4.65
C THR A 262 -2.41 -11.50 3.70
N HIS A 263 -2.44 -12.72 4.23
CA HIS A 263 -2.48 -13.96 3.44
C HIS A 263 -3.91 -14.50 3.29
N ASN A 264 -4.89 -13.87 3.95
CA ASN A 264 -6.30 -14.25 3.86
C ASN A 264 -7.00 -13.47 2.74
N MET A 265 -7.31 -14.18 1.63
CA MET A 265 -7.97 -13.60 0.46
C MET A 265 -9.36 -13.04 0.78
N GLN A 266 -10.11 -13.73 1.64
CA GLN A 266 -11.45 -13.27 2.02
C GLN A 266 -11.39 -11.97 2.81
N GLN A 267 -10.39 -11.82 3.69
CA GLN A 267 -10.15 -10.57 4.39
C GLN A 267 -9.82 -9.44 3.40
N ALA A 268 -8.85 -9.64 2.50
CA ALA A 268 -8.50 -8.64 1.49
C ALA A 268 -9.73 -8.23 0.66
N SER A 269 -10.49 -9.21 0.18
CA SER A 269 -11.70 -8.95 -0.63
C SER A 269 -12.77 -8.12 0.09
N ARG A 270 -12.91 -8.30 1.43
CA ARG A 270 -13.93 -7.59 2.20
C ARG A 270 -13.48 -6.21 2.67
N THR A 271 -12.18 -6.04 2.98
CA THR A 271 -11.72 -4.84 3.70
C THR A 271 -11.01 -3.83 2.83
N SER A 272 -10.54 -4.20 1.62
CA SER A 272 -9.74 -3.29 0.81
C SER A 272 -10.46 -2.71 -0.40
N ASP A 273 -10.07 -1.48 -0.79
CA ASP A 273 -10.46 -0.82 -2.05
C ASP A 273 -9.61 -1.33 -3.21
N PHE A 274 -8.31 -1.51 -2.93
CA PHE A 274 -7.30 -1.91 -3.90
C PHE A 274 -6.50 -3.09 -3.38
N THR A 275 -6.09 -3.96 -4.29
CA THR A 275 -5.30 -5.15 -3.96
C THR A 275 -4.08 -5.26 -4.86
N ALA A 276 -2.92 -5.46 -4.26
CA ALA A 276 -1.65 -5.71 -4.92
C ALA A 276 -1.21 -7.15 -4.65
N PHE A 277 -1.11 -7.96 -5.70
CA PHE A 277 -0.59 -9.32 -5.63
C PHE A 277 0.94 -9.30 -5.78
N MET A 278 1.64 -9.87 -4.80
CA MET A 278 3.10 -10.00 -4.77
C MET A 278 3.55 -11.46 -4.85
N TYR A 279 4.62 -11.70 -5.60
CA TYR A 279 5.28 -12.99 -5.70
C TYR A 279 6.79 -12.84 -5.79
N LEU A 280 7.55 -13.57 -4.97
CA LEU A 280 9.02 -13.56 -4.90
C LEU A 280 9.64 -12.15 -4.93
N GLY A 281 9.12 -11.25 -4.11
CA GLY A 281 9.62 -9.88 -3.99
C GLY A 281 9.19 -8.93 -5.09
N ARG A 282 8.35 -9.35 -6.01
CA ARG A 282 7.87 -8.55 -7.15
C ARG A 282 6.38 -8.24 -7.03
N LEU A 283 5.99 -7.08 -7.50
CA LEU A 283 4.59 -6.77 -7.77
C LEU A 283 4.18 -7.48 -9.06
N ILE A 284 3.12 -8.24 -9.00
CA ILE A 284 2.58 -8.99 -10.16
C ILE A 284 1.43 -8.22 -10.79
N GLU A 285 0.38 -7.95 -10.01
CA GLU A 285 -0.78 -7.22 -10.46
C GLU A 285 -1.30 -6.30 -9.35
N TYR A 286 -1.76 -5.10 -9.72
CA TYR A 286 -2.29 -4.11 -8.78
C TYR A 286 -3.48 -3.38 -9.38
N GLY A 287 -4.62 -3.40 -8.70
CA GLY A 287 -5.84 -2.77 -9.18
C GLY A 287 -6.95 -2.73 -8.14
N PRO A 288 -8.17 -2.31 -8.56
CA PRO A 288 -9.36 -2.38 -7.73
C PRO A 288 -9.60 -3.79 -7.21
N THR A 289 -9.88 -3.92 -5.91
CA THR A 289 -10.07 -5.23 -5.26
C THR A 289 -11.11 -6.07 -5.97
N THR A 290 -12.23 -5.48 -6.37
CA THR A 290 -13.29 -6.19 -7.10
C THR A 290 -12.78 -6.78 -8.40
N GLU A 291 -11.94 -6.06 -9.15
CA GLU A 291 -11.37 -6.55 -10.42
C GLU A 291 -10.33 -7.66 -10.18
N ILE A 292 -9.43 -7.46 -9.23
CA ILE A 292 -8.41 -8.47 -8.86
C ILE A 292 -9.04 -9.81 -8.46
N PHE A 293 -10.17 -9.79 -7.74
CA PHE A 293 -10.82 -11.02 -7.27
C PHE A 293 -11.84 -11.62 -8.24
N THR A 294 -12.37 -10.86 -9.21
CA THR A 294 -13.42 -11.34 -10.12
C THR A 294 -12.97 -11.44 -11.56
N LYS A 295 -12.08 -10.56 -12.00
CA LYS A 295 -11.61 -10.48 -13.39
C LYS A 295 -10.18 -9.93 -13.45
N PRO A 296 -9.20 -10.61 -12.86
CA PRO A 296 -7.81 -10.18 -12.95
C PRO A 296 -7.33 -10.20 -14.41
N ILE A 297 -6.38 -9.32 -14.72
CA ILE A 297 -5.77 -9.24 -16.06
C ILE A 297 -4.85 -10.44 -16.28
N LEU A 298 -4.12 -10.83 -15.21
CA LEU A 298 -3.13 -11.90 -15.28
C LEU A 298 -3.71 -13.24 -14.81
N LYS A 299 -3.43 -14.30 -15.56
CA LYS A 299 -3.82 -15.67 -15.20
C LYS A 299 -3.14 -16.15 -13.92
N GLU A 300 -1.95 -15.67 -13.63
CA GLU A 300 -1.22 -15.94 -12.39
C GLU A 300 -1.99 -15.42 -11.17
N THR A 301 -2.54 -14.23 -11.28
CA THR A 301 -3.40 -13.64 -10.24
C THR A 301 -4.68 -14.45 -10.12
N GLU A 302 -5.32 -14.83 -11.23
CA GLU A 302 -6.51 -15.70 -11.23
C GLU A 302 -6.23 -17.02 -10.53
N ALA A 303 -5.10 -17.67 -10.85
CA ALA A 303 -4.72 -18.93 -10.22
C ALA A 303 -4.51 -18.76 -8.70
N TYR A 304 -3.90 -17.64 -8.28
CA TYR A 304 -3.67 -17.34 -6.87
C TYR A 304 -4.98 -17.08 -6.11
N VAL A 305 -5.86 -16.21 -6.61
CA VAL A 305 -7.11 -15.85 -5.92
C VAL A 305 -8.13 -17.00 -5.90
N THR A 306 -8.05 -17.94 -6.87
CA THR A 306 -8.90 -19.14 -6.93
C THR A 306 -8.32 -20.33 -6.14
N GLY A 307 -7.15 -20.19 -5.50
CA GLY A 307 -6.50 -21.26 -4.75
C GLY A 307 -5.89 -22.38 -5.62
N ARG A 308 -5.70 -22.12 -6.91
CA ARG A 308 -5.06 -23.06 -7.87
C ARG A 308 -3.56 -22.80 -8.04
N PHE A 309 -3.02 -21.98 -7.17
CA PHE A 309 -1.63 -21.56 -7.16
C PHE A 309 -0.82 -22.57 -6.34
N GLY A 310 0.06 -23.35 -6.99
CA GLY A 310 0.90 -24.36 -6.33
C GLY A 310 1.52 -25.30 -7.36
#